data_cf8b5d01ae86a5586f9efe1c1fbf5466
#
_entry.id   cf8b5d01ae86a5586f9efe1c1fbf5466
#
_cell.length_a   1.000
_cell.length_b   1.000
_cell.length_c   1.000
_cell.angle_alpha   90.00
_cell.angle_beta   90.00
_cell.angle_gamma   90.00
#
_symmetry.space_group_name_H-M   'P 1'
#
loop_
_entity.id
_entity.type
_entity.pdbx_description
1 polymer ?
#
loop_
_entity_poly.entity_id
_entity_poly.type
_entity_poly.pdbx_seq_one_letter_code
_entity_poly.pdbx_strand_id
1 'polypeptide(L)'
;ATLWYGLEALLNVQNLSLGFAVVLLSRINGILYIVNTIEEEALVKRSVKALVINSVFFLIFFLFFVITLLISKGFASDPLTGTITVEKFKYLHNFIQMPVVLVLFLAGVLGVLYGIGITVFRSTTSGIWFSGAGTVLAVFSLFLIAGFNGTSFYPSLYDLQSSLTIRNASSSLFTLKTMMYVSFIIPFVAAYIWYAWKAINNNKITEEEMNSEEHKY
;
A
#
# COMPACT_ATOMS: atom_id res chain seq x y z
N ALA A 1 -12.81 29.08 -3.16
CA ALA A 1 -13.01 27.79 -3.82
C ALA A 1 -12.46 27.91 -5.23
N THR A 2 -11.52 27.04 -5.58
CA THR A 2 -10.94 27.00 -6.91
C THR A 2 -11.91 26.29 -7.85
N LEU A 3 -11.86 26.62 -9.16
CA LEU A 3 -12.71 26.01 -10.19
C LEU A 3 -12.41 24.51 -10.41
N TRP A 4 -11.33 23.99 -9.84
CA TRP A 4 -10.83 22.64 -10.10
C TRP A 4 -11.29 21.58 -9.09
N TYR A 5 -12.04 21.99 -8.04
CA TYR A 5 -12.69 21.08 -7.06
C TYR A 5 -11.76 19.97 -6.49
N GLY A 6 -10.50 20.29 -6.29
CA GLY A 6 -9.53 19.34 -5.72
C GLY A 6 -8.60 18.68 -6.76
N LEU A 7 -8.80 18.89 -8.06
CA LEU A 7 -7.88 18.42 -9.11
C LEU A 7 -6.47 19.05 -8.98
N GLU A 8 -6.34 20.17 -8.24
CA GLU A 8 -5.03 20.77 -7.91
C GLU A 8 -4.10 19.79 -7.19
N ALA A 9 -4.64 18.80 -6.48
CA ALA A 9 -3.84 17.76 -5.84
C ALA A 9 -3.02 16.95 -6.87
N LEU A 10 -3.47 16.85 -8.12
CA LEU A 10 -2.72 16.21 -9.20
C LEU A 10 -1.49 17.02 -9.65
N LEU A 11 -1.48 18.33 -9.41
CA LEU A 11 -0.33 19.19 -9.75
C LEU A 11 0.78 19.13 -8.70
N ASN A 12 0.58 18.41 -7.61
CA ASN A 12 1.61 18.18 -6.61
C ASN A 12 2.52 17.02 -7.04
N VAL A 13 3.81 17.30 -7.22
CA VAL A 13 4.79 16.31 -7.67
C VAL A 13 4.90 15.12 -6.71
N GLN A 14 4.73 15.34 -5.40
CA GLN A 14 4.72 14.27 -4.40
C GLN A 14 3.53 13.33 -4.59
N ASN A 15 2.33 13.88 -4.84
CA ASN A 15 1.12 13.09 -5.09
C ASN A 15 1.21 12.32 -6.40
N LEU A 16 1.74 12.95 -7.45
CA LEU A 16 2.00 12.27 -8.73
C LEU A 16 2.98 11.12 -8.57
N SER A 17 4.05 11.33 -7.80
CA SER A 17 5.05 10.30 -7.54
C SER A 17 4.45 9.11 -6.81
N LEU A 18 3.62 9.34 -5.78
CA LEU A 18 2.87 8.29 -5.11
C LEU A 18 1.94 7.55 -6.09
N GLY A 19 1.19 8.29 -6.91
CA GLY A 19 0.29 7.72 -7.90
C GLY A 19 1.01 6.78 -8.87
N PHE A 20 2.14 7.22 -9.44
CA PHE A 20 2.97 6.36 -10.30
C PHE A 20 3.55 5.15 -9.54
N ALA A 21 4.01 5.34 -8.30
CA ALA A 21 4.50 4.23 -7.48
C ALA A 21 3.40 3.18 -7.24
N VAL A 22 2.17 3.60 -6.94
CA VAL A 22 1.03 2.67 -6.72
C VAL A 22 0.69 1.89 -7.99
N VAL A 23 0.61 2.57 -9.15
CA VAL A 23 0.35 1.91 -10.43
C VAL A 23 1.44 0.90 -10.77
N LEU A 24 2.71 1.27 -10.59
CA LEU A 24 3.84 0.37 -10.87
C LEU A 24 3.88 -0.80 -9.90
N LEU A 25 3.60 -0.59 -8.60
CA LEU A 25 3.52 -1.66 -7.61
C LEU A 25 2.38 -2.63 -7.91
N SER A 26 1.22 -2.13 -8.34
CA SER A 26 0.11 -2.97 -8.80
C SER A 26 0.51 -3.85 -9.99
N ARG A 27 1.21 -3.27 -10.98
CA ARG A 27 1.75 -4.03 -12.12
C ARG A 27 2.78 -5.06 -11.69
N ILE A 28 3.68 -4.73 -10.75
CA ILE A 28 4.67 -5.66 -10.18
C ILE A 28 3.96 -6.86 -9.56
N ASN A 29 2.97 -6.62 -8.68
CA ASN A 29 2.21 -7.69 -8.05
C ASN A 29 1.42 -8.52 -9.08
N GLY A 30 0.84 -7.89 -10.10
CA GLY A 30 0.19 -8.58 -11.21
C GLY A 30 1.15 -9.49 -11.99
N ILE A 31 2.36 -9.01 -12.30
CA ILE A 31 3.40 -9.80 -12.97
C ILE A 31 3.84 -10.98 -12.10
N LEU A 32 4.08 -10.75 -10.80
CA LEU A 32 4.45 -11.80 -9.85
C LEU A 32 3.35 -12.87 -9.74
N TYR A 33 2.07 -12.45 -9.81
CA TYR A 33 0.94 -13.37 -9.84
C TYR A 33 0.93 -14.23 -11.11
N ILE A 34 1.14 -13.63 -12.28
CA ILE A 34 1.26 -14.35 -13.56
C ILE A 34 2.37 -15.39 -13.49
N VAL A 35 3.57 -14.99 -13.01
CA VAL A 35 4.70 -15.92 -12.86
C VAL A 35 4.41 -17.06 -11.88
N ASN A 36 3.57 -16.82 -10.87
CA ASN A 36 3.17 -17.86 -9.91
C ASN A 36 2.13 -18.83 -10.47
N THR A 37 1.32 -18.39 -11.44
CA THR A 37 0.11 -19.13 -11.88
C THR A 37 0.30 -19.82 -13.23
N ILE A 38 1.19 -19.30 -14.10
CA ILE A 38 1.38 -19.78 -15.48
C ILE A 38 2.70 -20.51 -15.60
N GLU A 39 2.73 -21.65 -16.33
CA GLU A 39 3.92 -22.46 -16.54
C GLU A 39 4.58 -22.26 -17.93
N GLU A 40 3.95 -21.47 -18.82
CA GLU A 40 4.52 -21.23 -20.16
C GLU A 40 5.83 -20.43 -20.07
N GLU A 41 6.92 -21.04 -20.52
CA GLU A 41 8.28 -20.49 -20.35
C GLU A 41 8.48 -19.17 -21.10
N ALA A 42 7.91 -19.02 -22.30
CA ALA A 42 8.03 -17.82 -23.10
C ALA A 42 7.33 -16.62 -22.43
N LEU A 43 6.15 -16.85 -21.85
CA LEU A 43 5.39 -15.83 -21.12
C LEU A 43 6.10 -15.44 -19.83
N VAL A 44 6.62 -16.42 -19.07
CA VAL A 44 7.37 -16.18 -17.83
C VAL A 44 8.62 -15.32 -18.10
N LYS A 45 9.40 -15.64 -19.14
CA LYS A 45 10.59 -14.85 -19.52
C LYS A 45 10.24 -13.39 -19.86
N ARG A 46 9.16 -13.17 -20.61
CA ARG A 46 8.66 -11.81 -20.91
C ARG A 46 8.23 -11.09 -19.64
N SER A 47 7.51 -11.77 -18.76
CA SER A 47 7.02 -11.25 -17.50
C SER A 47 8.15 -10.83 -16.58
N VAL A 48 9.20 -11.64 -16.43
CA VAL A 48 10.39 -11.30 -15.63
C VAL A 48 11.12 -10.08 -16.19
N LYS A 49 11.24 -9.94 -17.52
CA LYS A 49 11.83 -8.73 -18.13
C LYS A 49 10.98 -7.48 -17.81
N ALA A 50 9.66 -7.59 -17.92
CA ALA A 50 8.75 -6.50 -17.56
C ALA A 50 8.82 -6.19 -16.05
N LEU A 51 8.97 -7.21 -15.19
CA LEU A 51 9.14 -7.05 -13.74
C LEU A 51 10.34 -6.15 -13.42
N VAL A 52 11.50 -6.41 -14.00
CA VAL A 52 12.71 -5.61 -13.76
C VAL A 52 12.49 -4.15 -14.14
N ILE A 53 11.93 -3.89 -15.34
CA ILE A 53 11.68 -2.52 -15.82
C ILE A 53 10.71 -1.79 -14.87
N ASN A 54 9.58 -2.40 -14.53
CA ASN A 54 8.60 -1.79 -13.62
C ASN A 54 9.18 -1.56 -12.22
N SER A 55 10.05 -2.46 -11.73
CA SER A 55 10.68 -2.34 -10.42
C SER A 55 11.65 -1.17 -10.34
N VAL A 56 12.42 -0.91 -11.39
CA VAL A 56 13.33 0.25 -11.44
C VAL A 56 12.54 1.56 -11.37
N PHE A 57 11.51 1.70 -12.19
CA PHE A 57 10.65 2.90 -12.15
C PHE A 57 9.90 3.03 -10.83
N PHE A 58 9.38 1.92 -10.29
CA PHE A 58 8.75 1.90 -8.97
C PHE A 58 9.70 2.44 -7.89
N LEU A 59 10.93 1.97 -7.83
CA LEU A 59 11.90 2.42 -6.85
C LEU A 59 12.19 3.91 -6.96
N ILE A 60 12.32 4.45 -8.16
CA ILE A 60 12.56 5.89 -8.38
C ILE A 60 11.40 6.71 -7.80
N PHE A 61 10.16 6.41 -8.17
CA PHE A 61 9.00 7.16 -7.71
C PHE A 61 8.71 6.93 -6.23
N PHE A 62 8.88 5.70 -5.74
CA PHE A 62 8.67 5.36 -4.33
C PHE A 62 9.70 6.05 -3.42
N LEU A 63 10.97 6.00 -3.75
CA LEU A 63 12.02 6.68 -2.98
C LEU A 63 11.84 8.19 -2.99
N PHE A 64 11.52 8.76 -4.12
CA PHE A 64 11.20 10.20 -4.20
C PHE A 64 10.03 10.56 -3.28
N PHE A 65 8.93 9.77 -3.33
CA PHE A 65 7.78 9.98 -2.45
C PHE A 65 8.17 9.87 -0.97
N VAL A 66 8.88 8.81 -0.58
CA VAL A 66 9.28 8.60 0.83
C VAL A 66 10.20 9.71 1.32
N ILE A 67 11.22 10.07 0.56
CA ILE A 67 12.16 11.14 0.94
C ILE A 67 11.41 12.47 1.10
N THR A 68 10.59 12.84 0.13
CA THR A 68 9.81 14.09 0.20
C THR A 68 8.81 14.07 1.35
N LEU A 69 8.18 12.92 1.65
CA LEU A 69 7.28 12.76 2.80
C LEU A 69 8.04 13.00 4.13
N LEU A 70 9.20 12.38 4.32
CA LEU A 70 9.97 12.48 5.56
C LEU A 70 10.51 13.89 5.81
N ILE A 71 10.80 14.66 4.76
CA ILE A 71 11.28 16.04 4.85
C ILE A 71 10.12 17.03 4.97
N SER A 72 8.89 16.62 4.60
CA SER A 72 7.74 17.52 4.56
C SER A 72 7.33 18.01 5.93
N LYS A 73 6.64 19.15 5.94
CA LYS A 73 5.92 19.66 7.11
C LYS A 73 4.64 18.85 7.28
N GLY A 74 4.32 18.47 8.50
CA GLY A 74 3.04 17.89 8.86
C GLY A 74 2.28 18.74 9.85
N PHE A 75 1.05 18.38 10.13
CA PHE A 75 0.13 19.11 11.00
C PHE A 75 -0.01 18.34 12.31
N ALA A 76 0.64 18.84 13.35
CA ALA A 76 0.62 18.24 14.69
C ALA A 76 -0.59 18.77 15.48
N SER A 77 -1.32 17.88 16.12
CA SER A 77 -2.42 18.21 17.03
C SER A 77 -1.99 17.96 18.46
N ASP A 78 -2.11 18.96 19.32
CA ASP A 78 -1.88 18.82 20.75
C ASP A 78 -2.96 17.89 21.35
N PRO A 79 -2.59 16.80 22.02
CA PRO A 79 -3.54 15.88 22.64
C PRO A 79 -4.42 16.51 23.73
N LEU A 80 -3.95 17.57 24.41
CA LEU A 80 -4.67 18.21 25.52
C LEU A 80 -5.63 19.30 25.02
N THR A 81 -5.12 20.23 24.24
CA THR A 81 -5.86 21.41 23.78
C THR A 81 -6.60 21.19 22.46
N GLY A 82 -6.16 20.22 21.66
CA GLY A 82 -6.66 20.00 20.31
C GLY A 82 -6.15 21.02 19.29
N THR A 83 -5.28 21.95 19.69
CA THR A 83 -4.72 22.98 18.81
C THR A 83 -3.82 22.34 17.77
N ILE A 84 -3.92 22.83 16.53
CA ILE A 84 -3.16 22.29 15.40
C ILE A 84 -2.05 23.27 15.03
N THR A 85 -0.84 22.74 14.97
CA THR A 85 0.38 23.48 14.63
C THR A 85 1.11 22.82 13.48
N VAL A 86 1.93 23.59 12.75
CA VAL A 86 2.77 23.06 11.68
C VAL A 86 4.12 22.64 12.24
N GLU A 87 4.44 21.36 12.14
CA GLU A 87 5.71 20.79 12.60
C GLU A 87 6.56 20.36 11.39
N LYS A 88 7.85 20.72 11.38
CA LYS A 88 8.81 20.25 10.38
C LYS A 88 9.18 18.79 10.65
N PHE A 89 9.34 17.99 9.60
CA PHE A 89 9.70 16.58 9.69
C PHE A 89 8.71 15.72 10.51
N LYS A 90 7.44 16.11 10.55
CA LYS A 90 6.43 15.45 11.39
C LYS A 90 6.37 13.94 11.14
N TYR A 91 6.38 13.51 9.88
CA TYR A 91 6.29 12.09 9.53
C TYR A 91 7.56 11.31 9.91
N LEU A 92 8.72 11.94 9.86
CA LEU A 92 9.97 11.36 10.37
C LEU A 92 9.92 11.20 11.89
N HIS A 93 9.46 12.23 12.61
CA HIS A 93 9.26 12.15 14.06
C HIS A 93 8.25 11.06 14.43
N ASN A 94 7.17 10.90 13.65
CA ASN A 94 6.21 9.83 13.87
C ASN A 94 6.85 8.43 13.74
N PHE A 95 7.72 8.20 12.78
CA PHE A 95 8.45 6.94 12.68
C PHE A 95 9.39 6.70 13.89
N ILE A 96 10.08 7.74 14.35
CA ILE A 96 11.00 7.63 15.51
C ILE A 96 10.20 7.37 16.80
N GLN A 97 9.07 8.04 16.98
CA GLN A 97 8.24 7.92 18.18
C GLN A 97 7.38 6.66 18.18
N MET A 98 7.14 6.05 17.00
CA MET A 98 6.41 4.80 16.83
C MET A 98 7.33 3.71 16.25
N PRO A 99 8.30 3.16 16.98
CA PRO A 99 9.32 2.24 16.44
C PRO A 99 8.72 0.97 15.86
N VAL A 100 7.59 0.50 16.37
CA VAL A 100 6.87 -0.66 15.81
C VAL A 100 6.41 -0.37 14.39
N VAL A 101 5.89 0.83 14.13
CA VAL A 101 5.44 1.24 12.80
C VAL A 101 6.62 1.36 11.84
N LEU A 102 7.77 1.86 12.31
CA LEU A 102 9.00 1.89 11.52
C LEU A 102 9.46 0.48 11.13
N VAL A 103 9.46 -0.46 12.08
CA VAL A 103 9.83 -1.87 11.79
C VAL A 103 8.86 -2.50 10.80
N LEU A 104 7.54 -2.28 10.93
CA LEU A 104 6.54 -2.77 10.00
C LEU A 104 6.75 -2.17 8.59
N PHE A 105 7.06 -0.88 8.51
CA PHE A 105 7.35 -0.21 7.24
C PHE A 105 8.58 -0.82 6.55
N LEU A 106 9.69 -0.94 7.29
CA LEU A 106 10.92 -1.54 6.76
C LEU A 106 10.72 -3.01 6.35
N ALA A 107 10.03 -3.80 7.17
CA ALA A 107 9.68 -5.18 6.86
C ALA A 107 8.81 -5.26 5.60
N GLY A 108 7.85 -4.33 5.45
CA GLY A 108 7.02 -4.22 4.26
C GLY A 108 7.82 -3.93 3.00
N VAL A 109 8.68 -2.91 3.03
CA VAL A 109 9.55 -2.55 1.90
C VAL A 109 10.50 -3.69 1.55
N LEU A 110 11.16 -4.27 2.54
CA LEU A 110 12.06 -5.41 2.34
C LEU A 110 11.31 -6.63 1.80
N GLY A 111 10.06 -6.87 2.23
CA GLY A 111 9.20 -7.92 1.70
C GLY A 111 8.92 -7.77 0.20
N VAL A 112 8.58 -6.54 -0.24
CA VAL A 112 8.39 -6.24 -1.67
C VAL A 112 9.66 -6.48 -2.46
N LEU A 113 10.79 -5.93 -2.00
CA LEU A 113 12.09 -6.08 -2.68
C LEU A 113 12.55 -7.55 -2.71
N TYR A 114 12.35 -8.27 -1.63
CA TYR A 114 12.66 -9.70 -1.56
C TYR A 114 11.81 -10.51 -2.55
N GLY A 115 10.49 -10.26 -2.60
CA GLY A 115 9.59 -10.91 -3.57
C GLY A 115 10.01 -10.69 -5.01
N ILE A 116 10.38 -9.45 -5.37
CA ILE A 116 10.94 -9.15 -6.69
C ILE A 116 12.27 -9.87 -6.90
N GLY A 117 13.17 -9.79 -5.93
CA GLY A 117 14.52 -10.35 -6.02
C GLY A 117 14.53 -11.86 -6.22
N ILE A 118 13.78 -12.63 -5.43
CA ILE A 118 13.75 -14.11 -5.58
C ILE A 118 13.16 -14.54 -6.92
N THR A 119 12.20 -13.77 -7.47
CA THR A 119 11.63 -14.06 -8.79
C THR A 119 12.63 -13.76 -9.90
N VAL A 120 13.34 -12.64 -9.83
CA VAL A 120 14.31 -12.23 -10.86
C VAL A 120 15.58 -13.10 -10.83
N PHE A 121 16.17 -13.31 -9.63
CA PHE A 121 17.49 -13.94 -9.51
C PHE A 121 17.45 -15.45 -9.29
N ARG A 122 16.36 -15.99 -8.72
CA ARG A 122 16.24 -17.42 -8.41
C ARG A 122 15.15 -18.12 -9.22
N SER A 123 14.49 -17.41 -10.13
CA SER A 123 13.36 -17.92 -10.94
C SER A 123 12.28 -18.60 -10.09
N THR A 124 12.07 -18.12 -8.86
CA THR A 124 11.10 -18.69 -7.93
C THR A 124 9.73 -18.08 -8.21
N THR A 125 8.69 -18.89 -8.21
CA THR A 125 7.32 -18.45 -8.47
C THR A 125 6.64 -17.81 -7.26
N SER A 126 7.14 -18.04 -6.04
CA SER A 126 6.52 -17.61 -4.78
C SER A 126 6.69 -16.12 -4.43
N GLY A 127 7.29 -15.32 -5.31
CA GLY A 127 7.58 -13.89 -5.05
C GLY A 127 6.35 -13.05 -4.72
N ILE A 128 5.18 -13.42 -5.26
CA ILE A 128 3.91 -12.72 -5.02
C ILE A 128 3.52 -12.69 -3.53
N TRP A 129 3.74 -13.77 -2.80
CA TRP A 129 3.36 -13.85 -1.39
C TRP A 129 4.14 -12.87 -0.52
N PHE A 130 5.45 -12.74 -0.78
CA PHE A 130 6.31 -11.79 -0.07
C PHE A 130 6.00 -10.35 -0.49
N SER A 131 5.85 -10.09 -1.79
CA SER A 131 5.53 -8.76 -2.30
C SER A 131 4.13 -8.30 -1.88
N GLY A 132 3.14 -9.18 -1.92
CA GLY A 132 1.77 -8.88 -1.48
C GLY A 132 1.70 -8.54 0.01
N ALA A 133 2.24 -9.40 0.87
CA ALA A 133 2.30 -9.14 2.31
C ALA A 133 3.12 -7.88 2.62
N GLY A 134 4.26 -7.69 1.95
CA GLY A 134 5.09 -6.50 2.07
C GLY A 134 4.36 -5.22 1.68
N THR A 135 3.58 -5.26 0.60
CA THR A 135 2.74 -4.13 0.18
C THR A 135 1.74 -3.74 1.26
N VAL A 136 1.02 -4.72 1.84
CA VAL A 136 0.06 -4.46 2.91
C VAL A 136 0.73 -3.82 4.11
N LEU A 137 1.87 -4.35 4.56
CA LEU A 137 2.61 -3.81 5.71
C LEU A 137 3.12 -2.39 5.46
N ALA A 138 3.69 -2.12 4.30
CA ALA A 138 4.21 -0.80 3.96
C ALA A 138 3.09 0.25 3.88
N VAL A 139 1.99 -0.05 3.19
CA VAL A 139 0.85 0.86 3.04
C VAL A 139 0.18 1.11 4.40
N PHE A 140 -0.04 0.06 5.20
CA PHE A 140 -0.60 0.19 6.53
C PHE A 140 0.26 1.10 7.42
N SER A 141 1.58 0.94 7.40
CA SER A 141 2.50 1.80 8.15
C SER A 141 2.43 3.26 7.71
N LEU A 142 2.31 3.53 6.41
CA LEU A 142 2.14 4.89 5.89
C LEU A 142 0.83 5.53 6.39
N PHE A 143 -0.27 4.79 6.45
CA PHE A 143 -1.51 5.30 7.05
C PHE A 143 -1.37 5.57 8.54
N LEU A 144 -0.65 4.72 9.28
CA LEU A 144 -0.41 4.94 10.70
C LEU A 144 0.37 6.24 10.96
N ILE A 145 1.44 6.53 10.22
CA ILE A 145 2.19 7.78 10.42
C ILE A 145 1.42 9.02 9.96
N ALA A 146 0.49 8.84 9.02
CA ALA A 146 -0.33 9.95 8.53
C ALA A 146 -1.43 10.37 9.50
N GLY A 147 -1.96 9.46 10.33
CA GLY A 147 -3.13 9.73 11.18
C GLY A 147 -2.89 9.60 12.68
N PHE A 148 -1.91 8.81 13.12
CA PHE A 148 -1.62 8.62 14.54
C PHE A 148 -0.60 9.63 15.08
N ASN A 149 -0.31 9.52 16.37
CA ASN A 149 0.67 10.35 17.08
C ASN A 149 0.37 11.87 17.00
N GLY A 150 -0.88 12.24 17.24
CA GLY A 150 -1.27 13.65 17.19
C GLY A 150 -1.06 14.26 15.80
N THR A 151 -1.34 13.55 14.74
CA THR A 151 -1.20 14.04 13.36
C THR A 151 -2.57 14.27 12.75
N SER A 152 -2.77 15.41 12.07
CA SER A 152 -3.95 15.64 11.26
C SER A 152 -3.79 14.90 9.93
N PHE A 153 -4.69 13.97 9.66
CA PHE A 153 -4.68 13.19 8.42
C PHE A 153 -5.34 13.92 7.24
N TYR A 154 -6.16 14.96 7.54
CA TYR A 154 -6.77 15.80 6.52
C TYR A 154 -6.65 17.27 6.94
N PRO A 155 -5.53 17.93 6.59
CA PRO A 155 -5.28 19.31 6.94
C PRO A 155 -6.16 20.27 6.14
N SER A 156 -6.70 21.27 6.82
CA SER A 156 -7.46 22.35 6.19
C SER A 156 -6.52 23.44 5.67
N LEU A 157 -6.72 23.86 4.43
CA LEU A 157 -6.00 24.98 3.82
C LEU A 157 -6.64 26.34 4.12
N TYR A 158 -7.90 26.34 4.56
CA TYR A 158 -8.64 27.57 4.87
C TYR A 158 -8.41 28.04 6.30
N ASP A 159 -8.63 27.15 7.26
CA ASP A 159 -8.38 27.38 8.68
C ASP A 159 -7.70 26.16 9.27
N LEU A 160 -6.51 26.37 9.81
CA LEU A 160 -5.68 25.29 10.35
C LEU A 160 -6.40 24.50 11.46
N GLN A 161 -7.20 25.18 12.30
CA GLN A 161 -7.90 24.56 13.41
C GLN A 161 -9.09 23.69 12.97
N SER A 162 -9.56 23.86 11.75
CA SER A 162 -10.60 23.03 11.12
C SER A 162 -10.05 21.73 10.50
N SER A 163 -8.77 21.43 10.68
CA SER A 163 -8.16 20.19 10.17
C SER A 163 -8.69 18.96 10.89
N LEU A 164 -8.87 17.86 10.15
CA LEU A 164 -9.40 16.63 10.72
C LEU A 164 -8.28 15.76 11.33
N THR A 165 -8.53 15.34 12.56
CA THR A 165 -7.71 14.40 13.32
C THR A 165 -8.55 13.19 13.67
N ILE A 166 -7.92 12.07 14.06
CA ILE A 166 -8.66 10.91 14.55
C ILE A 166 -9.60 11.29 15.70
N ARG A 167 -9.22 12.25 16.54
CA ARG A 167 -10.00 12.67 17.70
C ARG A 167 -11.29 13.41 17.33
N ASN A 168 -11.22 14.38 16.41
CA ASN A 168 -12.37 15.22 16.05
C ASN A 168 -13.23 14.64 14.91
N ALA A 169 -12.69 13.66 14.13
CA ALA A 169 -13.39 12.99 13.05
C ALA A 169 -13.94 11.63 13.44
N SER A 170 -13.64 11.12 14.64
CA SER A 170 -14.16 9.84 15.12
C SER A 170 -15.66 9.89 15.32
N SER A 171 -16.32 8.78 14.98
CA SER A 171 -17.74 8.58 15.21
C SER A 171 -18.07 8.39 16.71
N SER A 172 -19.35 8.28 17.05
CA SER A 172 -19.78 8.07 18.42
C SER A 172 -19.20 6.77 19.01
N LEU A 173 -19.07 6.71 20.34
CA LEU A 173 -18.59 5.52 21.05
C LEU A 173 -19.40 4.27 20.71
N PHE A 174 -20.72 4.41 20.51
CA PHE A 174 -21.59 3.32 20.10
C PHE A 174 -21.18 2.78 18.73
N THR A 175 -21.00 3.64 17.73
CA THR A 175 -20.59 3.26 16.37
C THR A 175 -19.22 2.58 16.38
N LEU A 176 -18.25 3.12 17.14
CA LEU A 176 -16.91 2.54 17.24
C LEU A 176 -16.96 1.14 17.85
N LYS A 177 -17.74 0.92 18.91
CA LYS A 177 -17.94 -0.41 19.52
C LYS A 177 -18.59 -1.38 18.53
N THR A 178 -19.64 -0.95 17.84
CA THR A 178 -20.33 -1.79 16.84
C THR A 178 -19.36 -2.18 15.72
N MET A 179 -18.58 -1.24 15.18
CA MET A 179 -17.58 -1.54 14.16
C MET A 179 -16.48 -2.47 14.66
N MET A 180 -16.09 -2.37 15.93
CA MET A 180 -15.15 -3.31 16.55
C MET A 180 -15.70 -4.74 16.54
N TYR A 181 -16.98 -4.95 16.93
CA TYR A 181 -17.58 -6.27 16.86
C TYR A 181 -17.69 -6.81 15.43
N VAL A 182 -18.07 -5.96 14.47
CA VAL A 182 -18.12 -6.35 13.05
C VAL A 182 -16.72 -6.74 12.55
N SER A 183 -15.68 -6.08 13.01
CA SER A 183 -14.29 -6.39 12.63
C SER A 183 -13.86 -7.81 13.02
N PHE A 184 -14.45 -8.40 14.07
CA PHE A 184 -14.19 -9.81 14.43
C PHE A 184 -14.77 -10.82 13.41
N ILE A 185 -15.70 -10.40 12.56
CA ILE A 185 -16.25 -11.25 11.48
C ILE A 185 -15.30 -11.28 10.28
N ILE A 186 -14.46 -10.25 10.08
CA ILE A 186 -13.55 -10.14 8.94
C ILE A 186 -12.61 -11.36 8.80
N PRO A 187 -11.98 -11.91 9.87
CA PRO A 187 -11.15 -13.10 9.76
C PRO A 187 -11.88 -14.32 9.21
N PHE A 188 -13.16 -14.50 9.52
CA PHE A 188 -13.97 -15.61 9.00
C PHE A 188 -14.22 -15.44 7.50
N VAL A 189 -14.51 -14.21 7.05
CA VAL A 189 -14.67 -13.90 5.63
C VAL A 189 -13.34 -14.10 4.89
N ALA A 190 -12.24 -13.65 5.48
CA ALA A 190 -10.89 -13.84 4.91
C ALA A 190 -10.52 -15.32 4.80
N ALA A 191 -10.86 -16.14 5.83
CA ALA A 191 -10.65 -17.58 5.80
C ALA A 191 -11.49 -18.27 4.69
N TYR A 192 -12.75 -17.85 4.52
CA TYR A 192 -13.59 -18.32 3.43
C TYR A 192 -13.02 -17.96 2.04
N ILE A 193 -12.62 -16.72 1.85
CA ILE A 193 -11.98 -16.25 0.59
C ILE A 193 -10.71 -17.04 0.32
N TRP A 194 -9.86 -17.24 1.34
CA TRP A 194 -8.65 -18.03 1.23
C TRP A 194 -8.93 -19.48 0.84
N TYR A 195 -9.94 -20.10 1.45
CA TYR A 195 -10.36 -21.47 1.14
C TYR A 195 -10.84 -21.58 -0.32
N ALA A 196 -11.73 -20.68 -0.75
CA ALA A 196 -12.26 -20.66 -2.10
C ALA A 196 -11.12 -20.42 -3.13
N TRP A 197 -10.23 -19.50 -2.83
CA TRP A 197 -9.10 -19.19 -3.71
C TRP A 197 -8.09 -20.36 -3.81
N LYS A 198 -7.83 -21.04 -2.69
CA LYS A 198 -7.01 -22.24 -2.69
C LYS A 198 -7.63 -23.34 -3.54
N ALA A 199 -8.94 -23.53 -3.52
CA ALA A 199 -9.63 -24.51 -4.34
C ALA A 199 -9.48 -24.21 -5.85
N ILE A 200 -9.55 -22.93 -6.24
CA ILE A 200 -9.40 -22.49 -7.64
C ILE A 200 -7.95 -22.61 -8.11
N ASN A 201 -6.98 -22.23 -7.27
CA ASN A 201 -5.56 -22.17 -7.66
C ASN A 201 -4.78 -23.48 -7.40
N ASN A 202 -5.44 -24.57 -7.07
CA ASN A 202 -4.76 -25.84 -6.83
C ASN A 202 -4.09 -26.42 -8.11
N ASN A 203 -4.59 -26.05 -9.28
CA ASN A 203 -4.01 -26.44 -10.55
C ASN A 203 -3.46 -25.20 -11.27
N LYS A 204 -2.21 -25.28 -11.72
CA LYS A 204 -1.64 -24.23 -12.58
C LYS A 204 -2.19 -24.39 -13.99
N ILE A 205 -2.41 -23.27 -14.65
CA ILE A 205 -2.85 -23.25 -16.05
C ILE A 205 -1.72 -23.77 -16.93
N THR A 206 -2.00 -24.85 -17.68
CA THR A 206 -1.06 -25.46 -18.62
C THR A 206 -1.22 -24.88 -20.02
N GLU A 207 -0.19 -25.11 -20.87
CA GLU A 207 -0.23 -24.66 -22.27
C GLU A 207 -1.38 -25.32 -23.06
N GLU A 208 -1.72 -26.58 -22.73
CA GLU A 208 -2.85 -27.29 -23.34
C GLU A 208 -4.21 -26.65 -22.99
N GLU A 209 -4.37 -26.18 -21.74
CA GLU A 209 -5.58 -25.46 -21.31
C GLU A 209 -5.69 -24.08 -21.95
N MET A 210 -4.57 -23.40 -22.18
CA MET A 210 -4.56 -22.09 -22.86
C MET A 210 -4.92 -22.19 -24.34
N ASN A 211 -4.59 -23.30 -25.01
CA ASN A 211 -4.86 -23.52 -26.40
C ASN A 211 -6.18 -24.26 -26.65
N SER A 212 -6.85 -24.77 -25.63
CA SER A 212 -8.17 -25.37 -25.78
C SER A 212 -9.24 -24.32 -26.03
N GLU A 213 -9.98 -24.43 -27.12
CA GLU A 213 -11.11 -23.53 -27.47
C GLU A 213 -12.36 -23.75 -26.59
N GLU A 214 -12.30 -24.68 -25.64
CA GLU A 214 -13.40 -24.90 -24.70
C GLU A 214 -13.42 -23.83 -23.62
N HIS A 215 -14.18 -22.77 -23.87
CA HIS A 215 -14.63 -21.84 -22.83
C HIS A 215 -15.54 -22.55 -21.84
N LYS A 216 -14.96 -23.08 -20.76
CA LYS A 216 -15.70 -23.60 -19.60
C LYS A 216 -15.90 -22.46 -18.63
N TYR A 217 -16.98 -21.69 -18.80
CA TYR A 217 -17.60 -20.85 -17.79
C TYR A 217 -19.10 -21.14 -17.77
#